data_d84bc92cf89b97ad27b9ef23e30f34e1
#
_entry.id   d84bc92cf89b97ad27b9ef23e30f34e1
#
_cell.length_a   1.000
_cell.length_b   1.000
_cell.length_c   1.000
_cell.angle_alpha   90.00
_cell.angle_beta   90.00
_cell.angle_gamma   90.00
#
_symmetry.space_group_name_H-M   'P 1'
#
loop_
_entity.id
_entity.type
_entity.pdbx_description
1 polymer ?
#
loop_
_entity_poly.entity_id
_entity_poly.type
_entity_poly.pdbx_seq_one_letter_code
_entity_poly.pdbx_strand_id
1 'polypeptide(L)'
;MIILGIDPGLRTTGFGVIHKQGAKLRYIASGTIKSGEGSLPVRLKVILDGVAEVARTYQPDYAAIEQVFVNVNPQSTLLLGQARGAAICALVSADLSVAEYSPTQVKQAVVGTGRAVKAQVQDMVARLLSLPGLPGTDAADALGVAICHAHSRETLTLIAGAGQGTTTAARGPLAGLRMKNGRLVG
;
A
#
# COMPACT_ATOMS: atom_id res chain seq x y z
N MET A 1 14.67 0.65 6.40
CA MET A 1 13.63 1.12 5.47
C MET A 1 12.28 0.68 6.01
N ILE A 2 11.40 1.63 6.32
CA ILE A 2 10.03 1.38 6.81
C ILE A 2 9.08 1.44 5.63
N ILE A 3 8.21 0.45 5.51
CA ILE A 3 7.25 0.31 4.41
C ILE A 3 5.85 0.22 4.99
N LEU A 4 4.94 1.05 4.49
CA LEU A 4 3.52 1.02 4.77
C LEU A 4 2.78 0.35 3.61
N GLY A 5 2.10 -0.76 3.88
CA GLY A 5 1.18 -1.41 2.95
C GLY A 5 -0.27 -1.08 3.29
N ILE A 6 -1.08 -0.85 2.27
CA ILE A 6 -2.52 -0.57 2.39
C ILE A 6 -3.31 -1.57 1.54
N ASP A 7 -4.30 -2.18 2.16
CA ASP A 7 -5.39 -2.91 1.49
C ASP A 7 -6.66 -2.06 1.56
N PRO A 8 -7.05 -1.38 0.46
CA PRO A 8 -8.15 -0.43 0.49
C PRO A 8 -9.51 -1.12 0.52
N GLY A 9 -10.38 -0.67 1.41
CA GLY A 9 -11.77 -1.10 1.47
C GLY A 9 -12.68 -0.01 2.02
N LEU A 10 -13.92 0.11 1.49
CA LEU A 10 -14.83 1.16 1.96
C LEU A 10 -15.30 0.92 3.40
N ARG A 11 -15.58 -0.31 3.80
CA ARG A 11 -15.99 -0.62 5.19
C ARG A 11 -14.79 -0.69 6.12
N THR A 12 -13.74 -1.33 5.66
CA THR A 12 -12.52 -1.56 6.41
C THR A 12 -11.35 -1.40 5.45
N THR A 13 -10.42 -0.54 5.79
CA THR A 13 -9.13 -0.41 5.11
C THR A 13 -8.07 -1.03 5.99
N GLY A 14 -7.35 -2.03 5.50
CA GLY A 14 -6.23 -2.65 6.19
C GLY A 14 -4.97 -1.79 6.07
N PHE A 15 -4.14 -1.77 7.12
CA PHE A 15 -2.78 -1.25 7.05
C PHE A 15 -1.78 -2.22 7.67
N GLY A 16 -0.57 -2.23 7.15
CA GLY A 16 0.54 -3.02 7.67
C GLY A 16 1.85 -2.27 7.52
N VAL A 17 2.63 -2.20 8.59
CA VAL A 17 3.91 -1.50 8.65
C VAL A 17 5.00 -2.50 8.98
N ILE A 18 6.02 -2.54 8.13
CA ILE A 18 7.18 -3.42 8.31
C ILE A 18 8.48 -2.63 8.21
N HIS A 19 9.52 -3.12 8.86
CA HIS A 19 10.89 -2.65 8.69
C HIS A 19 11.70 -3.67 7.90
N LYS A 20 12.28 -3.25 6.75
CA LYS A 20 13.22 -4.04 5.96
C LYS A 20 14.65 -3.64 6.28
N GLN A 21 15.48 -4.61 6.69
CA GLN A 21 16.89 -4.44 6.94
C GLN A 21 17.69 -5.56 6.26
N GLY A 22 18.33 -5.25 5.16
CA GLY A 22 18.88 -6.29 4.28
C GLY A 22 17.78 -7.24 3.81
N ALA A 23 17.99 -8.55 3.94
CA ALA A 23 16.98 -9.57 3.63
C ALA A 23 15.93 -9.77 4.75
N LYS A 24 16.12 -9.19 5.94
CA LYS A 24 15.22 -9.39 7.08
C LYS A 24 14.05 -8.44 7.02
N LEU A 25 12.84 -9.00 7.27
CA LEU A 25 11.61 -8.27 7.48
C LEU A 25 11.25 -8.33 8.97
N ARG A 26 10.89 -7.19 9.55
CA ARG A 26 10.42 -7.07 10.93
C ARG A 26 9.05 -6.41 10.95
N TYR A 27 8.13 -7.00 11.67
CA TYR A 27 6.85 -6.41 11.98
C TYR A 27 7.02 -5.15 12.85
N ILE A 28 6.27 -4.09 12.51
CA ILE A 28 6.16 -2.90 13.35
C ILE A 28 4.73 -2.78 13.87
N ALA A 29 3.75 -2.73 12.97
CA ALA A 29 2.34 -2.56 13.31
C ALA A 29 1.44 -3.08 12.19
N SER A 30 0.22 -3.41 12.54
CA SER A 30 -0.86 -3.62 11.57
C SER A 30 -2.21 -3.40 12.22
N GLY A 31 -3.22 -3.15 11.43
CA GLY A 31 -4.57 -2.94 11.92
C GLY A 31 -5.54 -2.59 10.82
N THR A 32 -6.67 -2.04 11.23
CA THR A 32 -7.75 -1.67 10.33
C THR A 32 -8.32 -0.30 10.66
N ILE A 33 -8.64 0.46 9.63
CA ILE A 33 -9.38 1.71 9.69
C ILE A 33 -10.84 1.38 9.31
N LYS A 34 -11.74 1.48 10.27
CA LYS A 34 -13.18 1.24 10.05
C LYS A 34 -13.87 2.57 9.75
N SER A 35 -14.44 2.71 8.53
CA SER A 35 -15.08 3.95 8.12
C SER A 35 -16.44 4.20 8.79
N GLY A 36 -16.96 3.21 9.50
CA GLY A 36 -18.26 3.31 10.16
C GLY A 36 -19.46 3.38 9.21
N GLU A 37 -20.53 3.95 9.72
CA GLU A 37 -21.76 4.25 8.97
C GLU A 37 -21.81 5.73 8.59
N GLY A 38 -22.74 6.09 7.70
CA GLY A 38 -22.93 7.47 7.26
C GLY A 38 -22.82 7.63 5.75
N SER A 39 -22.86 8.89 5.31
CA SER A 39 -22.74 9.21 3.89
C SER A 39 -21.35 8.88 3.35
N LEU A 40 -21.27 8.62 2.05
CA LEU A 40 -20.02 8.27 1.40
C LEU A 40 -18.91 9.30 1.64
N PRO A 41 -19.12 10.62 1.53
CA PRO A 41 -18.07 11.60 1.81
C PRO A 41 -17.51 11.52 3.24
N VAL A 42 -18.37 11.28 4.23
CA VAL A 42 -17.96 11.12 5.64
C VAL A 42 -17.06 9.89 5.78
N ARG A 43 -17.46 8.77 5.17
CA ARG A 43 -16.69 7.52 5.21
C ARG A 43 -15.34 7.65 4.51
N LEU A 44 -15.29 8.31 3.35
CA LEU A 44 -14.05 8.59 2.64
C LEU A 44 -13.12 9.49 3.46
N LYS A 45 -13.67 10.47 4.18
CA LYS A 45 -12.90 11.31 5.09
C LYS A 45 -12.25 10.48 6.21
N VAL A 46 -12.98 9.54 6.82
CA VAL A 46 -12.43 8.64 7.85
C VAL A 46 -11.26 7.80 7.31
N ILE A 47 -11.37 7.30 6.08
CA ILE A 47 -10.28 6.56 5.44
C ILE A 47 -9.07 7.46 5.21
N LEU A 48 -9.29 8.65 4.65
CA LEU A 48 -8.23 9.62 4.39
C LEU A 48 -7.50 10.02 5.68
N ASP A 49 -8.24 10.43 6.71
CA ASP A 49 -7.68 10.84 8.00
C ASP A 49 -6.95 9.68 8.69
N GLY A 50 -7.52 8.47 8.65
CA GLY A 50 -6.93 7.29 9.26
C GLY A 50 -5.62 6.87 8.60
N VAL A 51 -5.54 6.88 7.25
CA VAL A 51 -4.31 6.58 6.52
C VAL A 51 -3.26 7.66 6.77
N ALA A 52 -3.65 8.94 6.78
CA ALA A 52 -2.75 10.04 7.10
C ALA A 52 -2.18 9.93 8.54
N GLU A 53 -3.02 9.51 9.51
CA GLU A 53 -2.60 9.28 10.89
C GLU A 53 -1.57 8.14 10.98
N VAL A 54 -1.80 7.03 10.27
CA VAL A 54 -0.85 5.90 10.20
C VAL A 54 0.47 6.36 9.59
N ALA A 55 0.44 7.11 8.48
CA ALA A 55 1.64 7.64 7.84
C ALA A 55 2.42 8.58 8.78
N ARG A 56 1.72 9.46 9.48
CA ARG A 56 2.31 10.38 10.45
C ARG A 56 2.92 9.67 11.66
N THR A 57 2.26 8.61 12.15
CA THR A 57 2.68 7.86 13.34
C THR A 57 3.93 7.04 13.08
N TYR A 58 3.98 6.33 11.94
CA TYR A 58 5.06 5.39 11.65
C TYR A 58 6.13 5.94 10.74
N GLN A 59 5.93 7.11 10.14
CA GLN A 59 6.88 7.81 9.25
C GLN A 59 7.56 6.86 8.25
N PRO A 60 6.78 6.17 7.40
CA PRO A 60 7.34 5.22 6.46
C PRO A 60 8.17 5.92 5.38
N ASP A 61 9.22 5.24 4.91
CA ASP A 61 10.02 5.70 3.77
C ASP A 61 9.29 5.48 2.44
N TYR A 62 8.40 4.48 2.38
CA TYR A 62 7.65 4.07 1.18
C TYR A 62 6.25 3.61 1.55
N ALA A 63 5.33 3.85 0.63
CA ALA A 63 3.98 3.31 0.70
C ALA A 63 3.71 2.38 -0.49
N ALA A 64 2.88 1.37 -0.25
CA ALA A 64 2.38 0.47 -1.26
C ALA A 64 0.88 0.23 -1.05
N ILE A 65 0.13 0.09 -2.14
CA ILE A 65 -1.32 -0.13 -2.09
C ILE A 65 -1.74 -1.21 -3.08
N GLU A 66 -2.74 -2.00 -2.70
CA GLU A 66 -3.30 -3.00 -3.61
C GLU A 66 -4.12 -2.34 -4.72
N GLN A 67 -3.96 -2.87 -5.94
CA GLN A 67 -4.79 -2.49 -7.09
C GLN A 67 -6.16 -3.15 -6.98
N VAL A 68 -7.19 -2.42 -7.36
CA VAL A 68 -8.56 -2.93 -7.45
C VAL A 68 -8.92 -3.19 -8.90
N PHE A 69 -9.57 -4.33 -9.15
CA PHE A 69 -10.08 -4.70 -10.46
C PHE A 69 -11.60 -4.65 -10.48
N VAL A 70 -12.14 -4.50 -11.68
CA VAL A 70 -13.60 -4.51 -11.88
C VAL A 70 -14.16 -5.87 -11.43
N ASN A 71 -15.09 -5.84 -10.48
CA ASN A 71 -15.79 -7.00 -9.97
C ASN A 71 -17.15 -7.15 -10.68
N VAL A 72 -17.83 -8.27 -10.43
CA VAL A 72 -19.17 -8.59 -10.96
C VAL A 72 -20.20 -7.50 -10.65
N ASN A 73 -20.05 -6.79 -9.51
CA ASN A 73 -20.88 -5.65 -9.15
C ASN A 73 -20.17 -4.32 -9.42
N PRO A 74 -20.55 -3.58 -10.49
CA PRO A 74 -19.93 -2.31 -10.84
C PRO A 74 -20.04 -1.25 -9.73
N GLN A 75 -21.16 -1.18 -9.01
CA GLN A 75 -21.35 -0.21 -7.94
C GLN A 75 -20.38 -0.44 -6.78
N SER A 76 -20.18 -1.70 -6.38
CA SER A 76 -19.18 -2.04 -5.37
C SER A 76 -17.76 -1.68 -5.82
N THR A 77 -17.46 -1.87 -7.10
CA THR A 77 -16.17 -1.50 -7.69
C THR A 77 -15.94 0.01 -7.65
N LEU A 78 -16.96 0.81 -8.00
CA LEU A 78 -16.87 2.28 -7.92
C LEU A 78 -16.62 2.76 -6.49
N LEU A 79 -17.34 2.22 -5.52
CA LEU A 79 -17.18 2.56 -4.10
C LEU A 79 -15.78 2.17 -3.59
N LEU A 80 -15.27 1.02 -4.00
CA LEU A 80 -13.93 0.56 -3.66
C LEU A 80 -12.86 1.44 -4.29
N GLY A 81 -13.04 1.85 -5.55
CA GLY A 81 -12.16 2.79 -6.24
C GLY A 81 -12.09 4.15 -5.55
N GLN A 82 -13.23 4.65 -5.02
CA GLN A 82 -13.27 5.90 -4.26
C GLN A 82 -12.53 5.77 -2.91
N ALA A 83 -12.73 4.68 -2.18
CA ALA A 83 -12.01 4.39 -0.94
C ALA A 83 -10.49 4.31 -1.17
N ARG A 84 -10.08 3.62 -2.25
CA ARG A 84 -8.69 3.54 -2.68
C ARG A 84 -8.13 4.92 -3.04
N GLY A 85 -8.89 5.74 -3.76
CA GLY A 85 -8.51 7.11 -4.08
C GLY A 85 -8.27 7.96 -2.83
N ALA A 86 -9.14 7.86 -1.82
CA ALA A 86 -8.96 8.54 -0.54
C ALA A 86 -7.67 8.11 0.18
N ALA A 87 -7.36 6.81 0.20
CA ALA A 87 -6.12 6.30 0.76
C ALA A 87 -4.88 6.79 0.00
N ILE A 88 -4.90 6.79 -1.34
CA ILE A 88 -3.79 7.32 -2.15
C ILE A 88 -3.58 8.81 -1.88
N CYS A 89 -4.67 9.60 -1.85
CA CYS A 89 -4.57 11.03 -1.56
C CYS A 89 -3.91 11.30 -0.20
N ALA A 90 -4.25 10.51 0.83
CA ALA A 90 -3.62 10.62 2.14
C ALA A 90 -2.11 10.35 2.09
N LEU A 91 -1.71 9.28 1.39
CA LEU A 91 -0.29 8.92 1.25
C LEU A 91 0.52 9.96 0.47
N VAL A 92 -0.03 10.45 -0.65
CA VAL A 92 0.63 11.47 -1.48
C VAL A 92 0.70 12.81 -0.75
N SER A 93 -0.33 13.16 0.03
CA SER A 93 -0.31 14.38 0.87
C SER A 93 0.71 14.30 2.01
N ALA A 94 1.17 13.10 2.36
CA ALA A 94 2.28 12.87 3.29
C ALA A 94 3.65 12.76 2.57
N ASP A 95 3.75 13.23 1.32
CA ASP A 95 4.95 13.18 0.47
C ASP A 95 5.52 11.78 0.24
N LEU A 96 4.69 10.73 0.37
CA LEU A 96 5.10 9.36 0.15
C LEU A 96 4.98 8.97 -1.33
N SER A 97 6.03 8.30 -1.84
CA SER A 97 5.95 7.58 -3.11
C SER A 97 5.08 6.34 -2.92
N VAL A 98 4.04 6.19 -3.75
CA VAL A 98 3.07 5.09 -3.66
C VAL A 98 3.31 4.11 -4.81
N ALA A 99 3.67 2.88 -4.45
CA ALA A 99 3.74 1.76 -5.40
C ALA A 99 2.43 0.99 -5.41
N GLU A 100 2.06 0.43 -6.55
CA GLU A 100 0.80 -0.28 -6.73
C GLU A 100 1.06 -1.73 -7.13
N TYR A 101 0.37 -2.68 -6.48
CA TYR A 101 0.53 -4.11 -6.74
C TYR A 101 -0.81 -4.79 -6.95
N SER A 102 -0.89 -5.66 -7.96
CA SER A 102 -2.06 -6.50 -8.16
C SER A 102 -2.15 -7.61 -7.09
N PRO A 103 -3.36 -8.13 -6.79
CA PRO A 103 -3.52 -9.27 -5.88
C PRO A 103 -2.66 -10.48 -6.26
N THR A 104 -2.49 -10.72 -7.55
CA THR A 104 -1.63 -11.81 -8.05
C THR A 104 -0.16 -11.58 -7.73
N GLN A 105 0.35 -10.35 -7.87
CA GLN A 105 1.73 -9.99 -7.50
C GLN A 105 1.95 -10.13 -6.00
N VAL A 106 0.99 -9.69 -5.18
CA VAL A 106 1.07 -9.84 -3.72
C VAL A 106 1.16 -11.32 -3.33
N LYS A 107 0.25 -12.16 -3.87
CA LYS A 107 0.28 -13.60 -3.61
C LYS A 107 1.58 -14.26 -4.06
N GLN A 108 2.07 -13.92 -5.25
CA GLN A 108 3.34 -14.42 -5.78
C GLN A 108 4.51 -14.04 -4.88
N ALA A 109 4.55 -12.80 -4.40
CA ALA A 109 5.63 -12.31 -3.55
C ALA A 109 5.63 -12.91 -2.14
N VAL A 110 4.44 -13.22 -1.59
CA VAL A 110 4.29 -13.75 -0.23
C VAL A 110 4.40 -15.27 -0.19
N VAL A 111 3.72 -15.97 -1.10
CA VAL A 111 3.58 -17.44 -1.08
C VAL A 111 4.38 -18.14 -2.17
N GLY A 112 4.89 -17.39 -3.15
CA GLY A 112 5.58 -17.96 -4.32
C GLY A 112 4.63 -18.39 -5.46
N THR A 113 3.31 -18.23 -5.30
CA THR A 113 2.33 -18.52 -6.34
C THR A 113 1.16 -17.55 -6.32
N GLY A 114 0.78 -17.02 -7.50
CA GLY A 114 -0.36 -16.11 -7.64
C GLY A 114 -1.74 -16.75 -7.41
N ARG A 115 -1.79 -18.09 -7.32
CA ARG A 115 -3.03 -18.87 -7.11
C ARG A 115 -3.30 -19.17 -5.63
N ALA A 116 -2.48 -18.68 -4.70
CA ALA A 116 -2.63 -18.91 -3.27
C ALA A 116 -4.02 -18.45 -2.78
N VAL A 117 -4.60 -19.24 -1.87
CA VAL A 117 -5.84 -18.84 -1.19
C VAL A 117 -5.53 -17.93 0.01
N LYS A 118 -6.53 -17.16 0.47
CA LYS A 118 -6.33 -16.17 1.54
C LYS A 118 -5.68 -16.74 2.80
N ALA A 119 -6.10 -17.92 3.25
CA ALA A 119 -5.53 -18.57 4.42
C ALA A 119 -4.02 -18.85 4.28
N GLN A 120 -3.56 -19.24 3.09
CA GLN A 120 -2.13 -19.44 2.81
C GLN A 120 -1.33 -18.13 2.87
N VAL A 121 -1.91 -17.04 2.36
CA VAL A 121 -1.27 -15.72 2.44
C VAL A 121 -1.15 -15.28 3.89
N GLN A 122 -2.23 -15.40 4.68
CA GLN A 122 -2.26 -15.03 6.09
C GLN A 122 -1.25 -15.82 6.93
N ASP A 123 -1.17 -17.13 6.73
CA ASP A 123 -0.19 -18.01 7.40
C ASP A 123 1.25 -17.64 7.01
N MET A 124 1.51 -17.42 5.72
CA MET A 124 2.84 -17.05 5.26
C MET A 124 3.28 -15.66 5.74
N VAL A 125 2.38 -14.68 5.79
CA VAL A 125 2.64 -13.37 6.39
C VAL A 125 3.05 -13.52 7.85
N ALA A 126 2.32 -14.33 8.63
CA ALA A 126 2.66 -14.58 10.03
C ALA A 126 4.05 -15.21 10.18
N ARG A 127 4.40 -16.15 9.31
CA ARG A 127 5.74 -16.80 9.32
C ARG A 127 6.85 -15.83 8.91
N LEU A 128 6.69 -15.10 7.80
CA LEU A 128 7.71 -14.16 7.30
C LEU A 128 8.03 -13.05 8.29
N LEU A 129 7.04 -12.62 9.06
CA LEU A 129 7.17 -11.57 10.06
C LEU A 129 7.35 -12.10 11.49
N SER A 130 7.41 -13.43 11.68
CA SER A 130 7.53 -14.10 12.99
C SER A 130 6.49 -13.61 14.00
N LEU A 131 5.23 -13.51 13.56
CA LEU A 131 4.14 -13.06 14.42
C LEU A 131 3.75 -14.15 15.44
N PRO A 132 3.32 -13.79 16.66
CA PRO A 132 2.92 -14.75 17.67
C PRO A 132 1.58 -15.45 17.37
N GLY A 133 0.84 -14.97 16.36
CA GLY A 133 -0.45 -15.50 15.93
C GLY A 133 -0.84 -14.94 14.56
N LEU A 134 -1.96 -15.42 14.03
CA LEU A 134 -2.47 -14.96 12.74
C LEU A 134 -3.02 -13.53 12.87
N PRO A 135 -2.57 -12.59 12.02
CA PRO A 135 -3.17 -11.25 11.96
C PRO A 135 -4.60 -11.33 11.41
N GLY A 136 -5.45 -10.34 11.70
CA GLY A 136 -6.76 -10.24 11.06
C GLY A 136 -6.64 -10.16 9.54
N THR A 137 -7.66 -10.59 8.80
CA THR A 137 -7.62 -10.74 7.33
C THR A 137 -7.16 -9.49 6.61
N ASP A 138 -7.82 -8.33 6.87
CA ASP A 138 -7.48 -7.08 6.19
C ASP A 138 -6.08 -6.57 6.56
N ALA A 139 -5.65 -6.80 7.81
CA ALA A 139 -4.30 -6.48 8.27
C ALA A 139 -3.25 -7.40 7.61
N ALA A 140 -3.58 -8.69 7.40
CA ALA A 140 -2.71 -9.64 6.70
C ALA A 140 -2.54 -9.27 5.23
N ASP A 141 -3.64 -8.89 4.56
CA ASP A 141 -3.62 -8.46 3.16
C ASP A 141 -2.73 -7.20 3.01
N ALA A 142 -2.87 -6.22 3.90
CA ALA A 142 -2.02 -5.02 3.91
C ALA A 142 -0.54 -5.31 4.23
N LEU A 143 -0.25 -6.22 5.17
CA LEU A 143 1.12 -6.69 5.43
C LEU A 143 1.70 -7.40 4.20
N GLY A 144 0.89 -8.19 3.50
CA GLY A 144 1.26 -8.83 2.23
C GLY A 144 1.68 -7.83 1.16
N VAL A 145 0.96 -6.70 1.05
CA VAL A 145 1.30 -5.58 0.14
C VAL A 145 2.65 -4.98 0.52
N ALA A 146 2.91 -4.75 1.81
CA ALA A 146 4.19 -4.23 2.29
C ALA A 146 5.36 -5.20 2.00
N ILE A 147 5.15 -6.51 2.20
CA ILE A 147 6.13 -7.56 1.88
C ILE A 147 6.41 -7.61 0.37
N CYS A 148 5.36 -7.51 -0.46
CA CYS A 148 5.49 -7.47 -1.91
C CYS A 148 6.39 -6.30 -2.35
N HIS A 149 6.18 -5.11 -1.78
CA HIS A 149 7.01 -3.94 -2.05
C HIS A 149 8.46 -4.15 -1.60
N ALA A 150 8.67 -4.75 -0.43
CA ALA A 150 9.99 -5.05 0.10
C ALA A 150 10.81 -5.94 -0.85
N HIS A 151 10.20 -6.99 -1.42
CA HIS A 151 10.84 -7.91 -2.37
C HIS A 151 11.06 -7.28 -3.74
N SER A 152 10.08 -6.52 -4.26
CA SER A 152 10.18 -5.84 -5.57
C SER A 152 11.34 -4.84 -5.62
N ARG A 153 11.54 -4.07 -4.55
CA ARG A 153 12.66 -3.14 -4.46
C ARG A 153 14.03 -3.83 -4.40
N GLU A 154 14.11 -4.98 -3.75
CA GLU A 154 15.35 -5.77 -3.73
C GLU A 154 15.74 -6.22 -5.13
N THR A 155 14.80 -6.74 -5.90
CA THR A 155 15.00 -7.12 -7.30
C THR A 155 15.47 -5.95 -8.15
N LEU A 156 14.84 -4.77 -8.02
CA LEU A 156 15.25 -3.56 -8.74
C LEU A 156 16.65 -3.10 -8.36
N THR A 157 17.02 -3.18 -7.09
CA THR A 157 18.37 -2.81 -6.62
C THR A 157 19.44 -3.77 -7.16
N LEU A 158 19.15 -5.07 -7.20
CA LEU A 158 20.04 -6.07 -7.76
C LEU A 158 20.24 -5.88 -9.28
N ILE A 159 19.16 -5.57 -10.02
CA ILE A 159 19.23 -5.30 -11.46
C ILE A 159 19.98 -3.98 -11.73
N ALA A 160 19.74 -2.93 -10.96
CA ALA A 160 20.45 -1.65 -11.09
C ALA A 160 21.93 -1.76 -10.72
N GLY A 161 22.28 -2.61 -9.74
CA GLY A 161 23.68 -2.90 -9.37
C GLY A 161 24.42 -3.74 -10.42
N ALA A 162 23.70 -4.50 -11.24
CA ALA A 162 24.26 -5.27 -12.36
C ALA A 162 24.44 -4.45 -13.65
N GLY A 163 23.79 -3.27 -13.74
CA GLY A 163 23.89 -2.32 -14.86
C GLY A 163 24.27 -0.94 -14.36
N GLN A 164 25.57 -0.61 -14.35
CA GLN A 164 26.01 0.78 -14.11
C GLN A 164 25.55 1.68 -15.25
N GLY A 165 24.48 2.44 -14.99
CA GLY A 165 23.97 3.47 -15.89
C GLY A 165 23.20 4.51 -15.07
N THR A 166 23.73 5.72 -15.03
CA THR A 166 23.23 6.93 -14.38
C THR A 166 21.73 7.12 -14.49
N THR A 167 21.02 7.20 -13.37
CA THR A 167 19.64 7.71 -13.34
C THR A 167 19.57 8.96 -12.49
N THR A 168 19.24 10.07 -13.16
CA THR A 168 18.85 11.35 -12.61
C THR A 168 17.72 11.21 -11.60
N ALA A 169 17.88 11.91 -10.47
CA ALA A 169 16.86 12.00 -9.42
C ALA A 169 15.49 12.44 -9.98
N ALA A 170 14.47 11.64 -9.74
CA ALA A 170 13.10 11.99 -10.07
C ALA A 170 12.65 13.15 -9.15
N ARG A 171 12.41 14.32 -9.74
CA ARG A 171 11.72 15.44 -9.09
C ARG A 171 10.28 14.99 -8.78
N GLY A 172 9.77 15.37 -7.61
CA GLY A 172 8.41 15.03 -7.19
C GLY A 172 7.34 15.48 -8.20
N PRO A 173 6.16 14.86 -8.21
CA PRO A 173 5.15 14.95 -9.27
C PRO A 173 4.56 16.35 -9.50
N LEU A 174 4.84 17.32 -8.65
CA LEU A 174 4.35 18.71 -8.78
C LEU A 174 5.44 19.73 -9.19
N ALA A 175 6.67 19.31 -9.38
CA ALA A 175 7.82 20.21 -9.65
C ALA A 175 7.83 20.87 -11.05
N GLY A 176 6.73 20.89 -11.79
CA GLY A 176 6.58 21.54 -13.10
C GLY A 176 5.25 22.25 -13.29
N LEU A 177 4.32 22.12 -12.37
CA LEU A 177 2.98 22.69 -12.52
C LEU A 177 3.00 24.21 -12.24
N ARG A 178 2.57 25.00 -13.23
CA ARG A 178 2.42 26.46 -13.13
C ARG A 178 0.98 26.86 -13.40
N MET A 179 0.51 27.89 -12.74
CA MET A 179 -0.77 28.54 -13.07
C MET A 179 -0.55 29.51 -14.25
N LYS A 180 -1.24 29.28 -15.37
CA LYS A 180 -1.31 30.21 -16.50
C LYS A 180 -2.77 30.43 -16.86
N ASN A 181 -3.24 31.69 -16.79
CA ASN A 181 -4.61 32.10 -17.09
C ASN A 181 -5.69 31.25 -16.33
N GLY A 182 -5.45 30.99 -15.03
CA GLY A 182 -6.39 30.22 -14.19
C GLY A 182 -6.42 28.72 -14.45
N ARG A 183 -5.48 28.19 -15.25
CA ARG A 183 -5.32 26.72 -15.50
C ARG A 183 -3.95 26.24 -15.04
N LEU A 184 -3.91 25.08 -14.44
CA LEU A 184 -2.67 24.34 -14.15
C LEU A 184 -2.10 23.80 -15.48
N VAL A 185 -0.86 24.15 -15.81
CA VAL A 185 -0.12 23.64 -16.98
C VAL A 185 1.21 23.08 -16.50
N GLY A 186 1.60 21.93 -17.03
CA GLY A 186 2.86 21.23 -16.75
C GLY A 186 3.88 21.45 -17.85
#